data_363f10c4d7e41c3d3efe1b2eaf8c5be5
#
_entry.id   363f10c4d7e41c3d3efe1b2eaf8c5be5
#
_cell.length_a   1.000
_cell.length_b   1.000
_cell.length_c   1.000
_cell.angle_alpha   90.00
_cell.angle_beta   90.00
_cell.angle_gamma   90.00
#
_symmetry.space_group_name_H-M   'P 1'
#
loop_
_entity.id
_entity.type
_entity.pdbx_description
1 polymer ?
#
loop_
_entity_poly.entity_id
_entity_poly.type
_entity_poly.pdbx_seq_one_letter_code
_entity_poly.pdbx_strand_id
1 'polypeptide(L)'
;QQQPPYLFFTPDRIATLKEQLKSDKEVKANYTQVEQVAREALKENNPYRKLEYLALTYQVTGEKRYADKIKESIRQTGGKETLEAKDMLNREPAWTSLLSTAHANHQMAIGFDAIYNELSDEERKELAQAIYKIGIRPTLHDWLSPATRFHAINSMGHNYWASCIAMTGIAAMAVSNEIPEAAEWIDMVRRATTDWANFQGAILQNKPATFDNGAYYESVSYA
;
A
#
# COMPACT_ATOMS: atom_id res chain seq x y z
N GLN A 1 -12.74 -13.83 -10.53
CA GLN A 1 -11.75 -13.27 -9.59
C GLN A 1 -10.34 -13.68 -10.04
N GLN A 2 -9.42 -12.72 -10.07
CA GLN A 2 -8.00 -13.06 -10.31
C GLN A 2 -7.45 -13.78 -9.06
N GLN A 3 -6.59 -14.76 -9.30
CA GLN A 3 -5.92 -15.48 -8.22
C GLN A 3 -4.66 -14.72 -7.80
N PRO A 4 -4.47 -14.42 -6.49
CA PRO A 4 -3.23 -13.82 -6.00
C PRO A 4 -2.02 -14.73 -6.21
N PRO A 5 -0.80 -14.17 -6.33
CA PRO A 5 -0.53 -12.74 -6.33
C PRO A 5 -0.86 -12.07 -7.66
N TYR A 6 -1.56 -10.95 -7.65
CA TYR A 6 -1.95 -10.21 -8.85
C TYR A 6 -1.61 -8.72 -8.81
N LEU A 7 -1.21 -8.17 -7.66
CA LEU A 7 -0.89 -6.75 -7.54
C LEU A 7 0.43 -6.39 -8.21
N PHE A 8 1.53 -6.83 -7.64
CA PHE A 8 2.88 -6.46 -8.11
C PHE A 8 3.70 -7.67 -8.56
N PHE A 9 3.68 -8.75 -7.82
CA PHE A 9 4.51 -9.92 -8.01
C PHE A 9 3.75 -11.05 -8.70
N THR A 10 3.16 -10.73 -9.88
CA THR A 10 2.46 -11.74 -10.66
C THR A 10 3.39 -12.89 -11.10
N PRO A 11 2.87 -14.11 -11.31
CA PRO A 11 3.69 -15.25 -11.72
C PRO A 11 4.59 -14.96 -12.93
N ASP A 12 4.05 -14.25 -13.94
CA ASP A 12 4.81 -13.93 -15.16
C ASP A 12 5.95 -12.93 -14.87
N ARG A 13 5.71 -11.93 -14.04
CA ARG A 13 6.75 -10.97 -13.63
C ARG A 13 7.85 -11.65 -12.84
N ILE A 14 7.49 -12.54 -11.93
CA ILE A 14 8.47 -13.30 -11.15
C ILE A 14 9.24 -14.28 -12.03
N ALA A 15 8.60 -14.94 -12.97
CA ALA A 15 9.29 -15.80 -13.95
C ALA A 15 10.30 -14.99 -14.78
N THR A 16 9.89 -13.83 -15.30
CA THR A 16 10.78 -12.92 -16.03
C THR A 16 11.97 -12.47 -15.19
N LEU A 17 11.73 -12.06 -13.95
CA LEU A 17 12.79 -11.65 -13.02
C LEU A 17 13.78 -12.81 -12.78
N LYS A 18 13.30 -14.02 -12.53
CA LYS A 18 14.16 -15.20 -12.32
C LYS A 18 15.05 -15.50 -13.53
N GLU A 19 14.56 -15.30 -14.74
CA GLU A 19 15.40 -15.46 -15.94
C GLU A 19 16.44 -14.31 -16.06
N GLN A 20 16.05 -13.07 -15.82
CA GLN A 20 16.96 -11.93 -15.81
C GLN A 20 18.08 -12.07 -14.77
N LEU A 21 17.78 -12.60 -13.59
CA LEU A 21 18.77 -12.85 -12.54
C LEU A 21 19.90 -13.81 -12.96
N LYS A 22 19.68 -14.64 -14.00
CA LYS A 22 20.71 -15.57 -14.51
C LYS A 22 21.75 -14.87 -15.41
N SER A 23 21.33 -13.85 -16.16
CA SER A 23 22.14 -13.25 -17.24
C SER A 23 22.42 -11.78 -17.08
N ASP A 24 21.56 -11.00 -16.41
CA ASP A 24 21.67 -9.56 -16.26
C ASP A 24 22.38 -9.21 -14.95
N LYS A 25 23.57 -8.60 -15.07
CA LYS A 25 24.41 -8.24 -13.92
C LYS A 25 23.82 -7.11 -13.10
N GLU A 26 23.12 -6.16 -13.73
CA GLU A 26 22.51 -5.00 -13.05
C GLU A 26 21.30 -5.45 -12.26
N VAL A 27 20.39 -6.23 -12.88
CA VAL A 27 19.24 -6.83 -12.18
C VAL A 27 19.70 -7.66 -11.00
N LYS A 28 20.76 -8.47 -11.17
CA LYS A 28 21.31 -9.28 -10.09
C LYS A 28 21.86 -8.43 -8.95
N ALA A 29 22.59 -7.35 -9.26
CA ALA A 29 23.14 -6.44 -8.25
C ALA A 29 22.03 -5.75 -7.45
N ASN A 30 20.99 -5.26 -8.15
CA ASN A 30 19.83 -4.63 -7.49
C ASN A 30 19.07 -5.62 -6.62
N TYR A 31 18.81 -6.84 -7.11
CA TYR A 31 18.14 -7.85 -6.31
C TYR A 31 18.96 -8.27 -5.08
N THR A 32 20.29 -8.30 -5.16
CA THR A 32 21.15 -8.59 -4.00
C THR A 32 20.92 -7.58 -2.87
N GLN A 33 20.72 -6.31 -3.19
CA GLN A 33 20.38 -5.29 -2.19
C GLN A 33 18.98 -5.51 -1.58
N VAL A 34 18.00 -5.86 -2.41
CA VAL A 34 16.65 -6.21 -1.94
C VAL A 34 16.71 -7.38 -0.96
N GLU A 35 17.43 -8.44 -1.32
CA GLU A 35 17.59 -9.63 -0.48
C GLU A 35 18.32 -9.31 0.84
N GLN A 36 19.31 -8.42 0.81
CA GLN A 36 19.99 -7.96 2.02
C GLN A 36 19.01 -7.26 2.98
N VAL A 37 18.22 -6.31 2.46
CA VAL A 37 17.18 -5.62 3.28
C VAL A 37 16.18 -6.62 3.85
N ALA A 38 15.75 -7.61 3.05
CA ALA A 38 14.84 -8.65 3.52
C ALA A 38 15.46 -9.50 4.66
N ARG A 39 16.74 -9.86 4.56
CA ARG A 39 17.47 -10.60 5.63
C ARG A 39 17.61 -9.78 6.91
N GLU A 40 17.81 -8.48 6.79
CA GLU A 40 17.83 -7.57 7.95
C GLU A 40 16.44 -7.46 8.57
N ALA A 41 15.40 -7.32 7.76
CA ALA A 41 14.01 -7.26 8.20
C ALA A 41 13.56 -8.50 8.99
N LEU A 42 14.11 -9.70 8.71
CA LEU A 42 13.84 -10.90 9.49
C LEU A 42 14.26 -10.76 10.97
N LYS A 43 15.25 -9.91 11.28
CA LYS A 43 15.78 -9.68 12.62
C LYS A 43 14.99 -8.60 13.38
N GLU A 44 14.20 -7.79 12.68
CA GLU A 44 13.39 -6.74 13.29
C GLU A 44 12.17 -7.33 14.01
N ASN A 45 11.75 -6.69 15.09
CA ASN A 45 10.54 -7.11 15.80
C ASN A 45 9.31 -6.99 14.88
N ASN A 46 9.09 -5.83 14.30
CA ASN A 46 7.99 -5.58 13.36
C ASN A 46 8.44 -4.78 12.12
N PRO A 47 8.85 -5.45 11.04
CA PRO A 47 9.34 -4.78 9.84
C PRO A 47 8.23 -4.32 8.88
N TYR A 48 7.10 -3.82 9.38
CA TYR A 48 5.92 -3.50 8.54
C TYR A 48 6.18 -2.47 7.43
N ARG A 49 7.29 -1.74 7.50
CA ARG A 49 7.72 -0.79 6.44
C ARG A 49 8.64 -1.42 5.39
N LYS A 50 8.90 -2.70 5.50
CA LYS A 50 9.81 -3.46 4.63
C LYS A 50 9.18 -4.73 4.06
N LEU A 51 7.84 -4.81 4.08
CA LEU A 51 7.13 -6.01 3.64
C LEU A 51 7.31 -6.28 2.15
N GLU A 52 7.47 -5.25 1.33
CA GLU A 52 7.77 -5.40 -0.10
C GLU A 52 9.08 -6.15 -0.36
N TYR A 53 10.13 -5.90 0.43
CA TYR A 53 11.41 -6.60 0.32
C TYR A 53 11.29 -8.07 0.71
N LEU A 54 10.59 -8.34 1.82
CA LEU A 54 10.29 -9.69 2.27
C LEU A 54 9.43 -10.43 1.22
N ALA A 55 8.42 -9.77 0.66
CA ALA A 55 7.51 -10.31 -0.32
C ALA A 55 8.21 -10.68 -1.63
N LEU A 56 9.01 -9.76 -2.20
CA LEU A 56 9.78 -10.05 -3.41
C LEU A 56 10.78 -11.20 -3.18
N THR A 57 11.48 -11.17 -2.05
CA THR A 57 12.45 -12.23 -1.72
C THR A 57 11.76 -13.59 -1.54
N TYR A 58 10.58 -13.63 -0.88
CA TYR A 58 9.76 -14.82 -0.80
C TYR A 58 9.37 -15.36 -2.20
N GLN A 59 8.86 -14.49 -3.07
CA GLN A 59 8.43 -14.88 -4.42
C GLN A 59 9.57 -15.41 -5.29
N VAL A 60 10.79 -14.89 -5.12
CA VAL A 60 11.97 -15.34 -5.84
C VAL A 60 12.51 -16.66 -5.28
N THR A 61 12.63 -16.77 -3.94
CA THR A 61 13.32 -17.89 -3.27
C THR A 61 12.39 -19.03 -2.86
N GLY A 62 11.13 -18.77 -2.57
CA GLY A 62 10.19 -19.71 -1.96
C GLY A 62 10.46 -20.01 -0.47
N GLU A 63 11.37 -19.27 0.19
CA GLU A 63 11.73 -19.53 1.57
C GLU A 63 10.65 -19.07 2.56
N LYS A 64 10.00 -20.01 3.23
CA LYS A 64 8.86 -19.77 4.14
C LYS A 64 9.14 -18.75 5.24
N ARG A 65 10.38 -18.64 5.72
CA ARG A 65 10.73 -17.66 6.77
C ARG A 65 10.33 -16.23 6.44
N TYR A 66 10.39 -15.86 5.16
CA TYR A 66 9.94 -14.53 4.71
C TYR A 66 8.42 -14.39 4.77
N ALA A 67 7.69 -15.42 4.33
CA ALA A 67 6.23 -15.44 4.42
C ALA A 67 5.74 -15.42 5.87
N ASP A 68 6.36 -16.19 6.76
CA ASP A 68 6.03 -16.20 8.18
C ASP A 68 6.28 -14.84 8.84
N LYS A 69 7.37 -14.17 8.46
CA LYS A 69 7.66 -12.81 8.96
C LYS A 69 6.67 -11.76 8.48
N ILE A 70 6.22 -11.85 7.23
CA ILE A 70 5.16 -10.99 6.69
C ILE A 70 3.86 -11.18 7.48
N LYS A 71 3.45 -12.44 7.67
CA LYS A 71 2.27 -12.81 8.44
C LYS A 71 2.29 -12.26 9.87
N GLU A 72 3.40 -12.49 10.57
CA GLU A 72 3.62 -11.95 11.92
C GLU A 72 3.52 -10.42 11.95
N SER A 73 4.18 -9.74 11.01
CA SER A 73 4.21 -8.28 10.95
C SER A 73 2.83 -7.66 10.68
N ILE A 74 2.03 -8.27 9.80
CA ILE A 74 0.65 -7.81 9.57
C ILE A 74 -0.20 -7.97 10.83
N ARG A 75 -0.11 -9.11 11.53
CA ARG A 75 -0.81 -9.33 12.81
C ARG A 75 -0.43 -8.28 13.86
N GLN A 76 0.87 -8.07 14.06
CA GLN A 76 1.38 -7.10 15.04
C GLN A 76 0.94 -5.66 14.69
N THR A 77 0.96 -5.30 13.42
CA THR A 77 0.53 -3.98 12.97
C THR A 77 -0.97 -3.79 13.12
N GLY A 78 -1.76 -4.78 12.74
CA GLY A 78 -3.22 -4.79 12.91
C GLY A 78 -3.69 -4.79 14.36
N GLY A 79 -2.85 -5.22 15.30
CA GLY A 79 -3.09 -5.16 16.74
C GLY A 79 -2.91 -3.76 17.35
N LYS A 80 -2.33 -2.82 16.63
CA LYS A 80 -2.16 -1.44 17.12
C LYS A 80 -3.49 -0.68 17.13
N GLU A 81 -3.55 0.34 17.94
CA GLU A 81 -4.70 1.24 18.03
C GLU A 81 -4.69 2.26 16.88
N THR A 82 -3.52 2.79 16.57
CA THR A 82 -3.29 3.76 15.50
C THR A 82 -1.86 3.66 14.97
N LEU A 83 -1.62 4.18 13.78
CA LEU A 83 -0.29 4.35 13.18
C LEU A 83 0.16 5.81 13.14
N GLU A 84 -0.76 6.73 13.42
CA GLU A 84 -0.46 8.17 13.37
C GLU A 84 0.12 8.70 14.68
N ALA A 85 0.89 9.78 14.56
CA ALA A 85 1.49 10.45 15.69
C ALA A 85 0.43 11.22 16.50
N LYS A 86 0.70 11.45 17.80
CA LYS A 86 -0.24 12.11 18.71
C LYS A 86 -0.62 13.54 18.26
N ASP A 87 0.28 14.25 17.64
CA ASP A 87 0.02 15.61 17.14
C ASP A 87 -1.01 15.61 15.99
N MET A 88 -1.09 14.52 15.21
CA MET A 88 -2.13 14.35 14.21
C MET A 88 -3.49 14.03 14.85
N LEU A 89 -3.49 13.17 15.86
CA LEU A 89 -4.72 12.79 16.58
C LEU A 89 -5.29 13.95 17.42
N ASN A 90 -4.45 14.88 17.85
CA ASN A 90 -4.85 16.04 18.65
C ASN A 90 -5.34 17.23 17.81
N ARG A 91 -5.38 17.10 16.48
CA ARG A 91 -5.96 18.14 15.62
C ARG A 91 -7.49 18.18 15.74
N GLU A 92 -8.07 19.30 15.39
CA GLU A 92 -9.53 19.50 15.35
C GLU A 92 -9.96 19.79 13.91
N PRO A 93 -10.61 18.84 13.27
CA PRO A 93 -10.85 17.46 13.68
C PRO A 93 -9.58 16.60 13.66
N ALA A 94 -9.60 15.50 14.42
CA ALA A 94 -8.49 14.57 14.48
C ALA A 94 -8.18 13.95 13.10
N TRP A 95 -6.89 13.82 12.82
CA TRP A 95 -6.42 13.09 11.63
C TRP A 95 -6.02 11.67 12.04
N THR A 96 -6.88 10.70 11.73
CA THR A 96 -6.68 9.29 12.10
C THR A 96 -5.97 8.49 11.02
N SER A 97 -5.82 9.06 9.83
CA SER A 97 -5.11 8.49 8.70
C SER A 97 -4.34 9.55 7.92
N LEU A 98 -3.04 9.31 7.76
CA LEU A 98 -2.14 10.14 6.97
C LEU A 98 -1.07 9.24 6.31
N LEU A 99 0.15 9.75 6.11
CA LEU A 99 1.22 9.02 5.40
C LEU A 99 1.64 7.72 6.10
N SER A 100 1.64 7.67 7.44
CA SER A 100 2.00 6.43 8.16
C SER A 100 0.99 5.32 7.87
N THR A 101 -0.30 5.65 7.89
CA THR A 101 -1.37 4.71 7.56
C THR A 101 -1.36 4.34 6.07
N ALA A 102 -1.14 5.31 5.18
CA ALA A 102 -1.04 5.06 3.74
C ALA A 102 0.10 4.09 3.40
N HIS A 103 1.31 4.34 3.93
CA HIS A 103 2.44 3.45 3.72
C HIS A 103 2.20 2.04 4.30
N ALA A 104 1.55 1.94 5.46
CA ALA A 104 1.20 0.65 6.03
C ALA A 104 0.19 -0.10 5.15
N ASN A 105 -0.81 0.58 4.59
CA ASN A 105 -1.73 0.01 3.62
C ASN A 105 -0.99 -0.60 2.43
N HIS A 106 -0.08 0.16 1.82
CA HIS A 106 0.72 -0.30 0.69
C HIS A 106 1.57 -1.54 1.05
N GLN A 107 2.33 -1.45 2.12
CA GLN A 107 3.24 -2.52 2.54
C GLN A 107 2.50 -3.81 2.92
N MET A 108 1.42 -3.69 3.72
CA MET A 108 0.63 -4.85 4.12
C MET A 108 -0.10 -5.48 2.93
N ALA A 109 -0.60 -4.67 1.99
CA ALA A 109 -1.25 -5.17 0.78
C ALA A 109 -0.29 -6.02 -0.08
N ILE A 110 0.92 -5.49 -0.34
CA ILE A 110 1.96 -6.21 -1.10
C ILE A 110 2.34 -7.52 -0.39
N GLY A 111 2.55 -7.44 0.93
CA GLY A 111 2.91 -8.61 1.72
C GLY A 111 1.82 -9.67 1.71
N PHE A 112 0.57 -9.27 1.95
CA PHE A 112 -0.59 -10.17 1.97
C PHE A 112 -0.83 -10.85 0.61
N ASP A 113 -0.85 -10.07 -0.48
CA ASP A 113 -1.01 -10.57 -1.84
C ASP A 113 0.10 -11.60 -2.20
N ALA A 114 1.35 -11.28 -1.86
CA ALA A 114 2.48 -12.14 -2.18
C ALA A 114 2.45 -13.50 -1.46
N ILE A 115 1.95 -13.57 -0.22
CA ILE A 115 1.91 -14.81 0.57
C ILE A 115 0.55 -15.49 0.56
N TYR A 116 -0.42 -14.99 -0.19
CA TYR A 116 -1.82 -15.43 -0.16
C TYR A 116 -2.00 -16.95 -0.25
N ASN A 117 -1.23 -17.61 -1.11
CA ASN A 117 -1.31 -19.06 -1.32
C ASN A 117 -0.66 -19.88 -0.18
N GLU A 118 0.07 -19.25 0.73
CA GLU A 118 0.62 -19.89 1.93
C GLU A 118 -0.32 -19.81 3.14
N LEU A 119 -1.42 -19.07 3.02
CA LEU A 119 -2.35 -18.81 4.10
C LEU A 119 -3.54 -19.80 4.06
N SER A 120 -3.97 -20.25 5.24
CA SER A 120 -5.27 -20.90 5.37
C SER A 120 -6.41 -19.91 5.16
N ASP A 121 -7.62 -20.39 4.96
CA ASP A 121 -8.79 -19.51 4.79
C ASP A 121 -9.06 -18.65 6.05
N GLU A 122 -8.79 -19.18 7.23
CA GLU A 122 -8.89 -18.46 8.50
C GLU A 122 -7.82 -17.37 8.58
N GLU A 123 -6.57 -17.67 8.21
CA GLU A 123 -5.48 -16.71 8.19
C GLU A 123 -5.74 -15.58 7.17
N ARG A 124 -6.27 -15.90 5.99
CA ARG A 124 -6.65 -14.90 4.99
C ARG A 124 -7.65 -13.90 5.57
N LYS A 125 -8.73 -14.39 6.17
CA LYS A 125 -9.75 -13.56 6.81
C LYS A 125 -9.19 -12.72 7.97
N GLU A 126 -8.38 -13.35 8.83
CA GLU A 126 -7.73 -12.65 9.95
C GLU A 126 -6.86 -11.49 9.47
N LEU A 127 -5.96 -11.75 8.51
CA LEU A 127 -5.03 -10.73 8.03
C LEU A 127 -5.73 -9.66 7.21
N ALA A 128 -6.74 -10.00 6.41
CA ALA A 128 -7.56 -9.02 5.70
C ALA A 128 -8.29 -8.08 6.68
N GLN A 129 -8.86 -8.61 7.76
CA GLN A 129 -9.48 -7.81 8.80
C GLN A 129 -8.46 -6.92 9.55
N ALA A 130 -7.25 -7.41 9.77
CA ALA A 130 -6.17 -6.61 10.35
C ALA A 130 -5.82 -5.41 9.47
N ILE A 131 -5.65 -5.62 8.16
CA ILE A 131 -5.39 -4.56 7.16
C ILE A 131 -6.55 -3.56 7.12
N TYR A 132 -7.79 -4.04 7.09
CA TYR A 132 -8.98 -3.20 7.11
C TYR A 132 -9.01 -2.29 8.34
N LYS A 133 -8.86 -2.87 9.53
CA LYS A 133 -9.00 -2.16 10.80
C LYS A 133 -7.99 -1.05 10.98
N ILE A 134 -6.72 -1.32 10.71
CA ILE A 134 -5.62 -0.38 10.99
C ILE A 134 -5.35 0.59 9.86
N GLY A 135 -5.68 0.20 8.63
CA GLY A 135 -5.27 0.96 7.44
C GLY A 135 -6.44 1.48 6.60
N ILE A 136 -7.30 0.59 6.10
CA ILE A 136 -8.35 0.97 5.16
C ILE A 136 -9.41 1.83 5.85
N ARG A 137 -9.98 1.35 6.95
CA ARG A 137 -11.08 2.01 7.67
C ARG A 137 -10.77 3.46 8.08
N PRO A 138 -9.62 3.78 8.69
CA PRO A 138 -9.28 5.16 9.02
C PRO A 138 -9.18 6.06 7.79
N THR A 139 -8.65 5.55 6.69
CA THR A 139 -8.52 6.33 5.45
C THR A 139 -9.88 6.55 4.78
N LEU A 140 -10.74 5.54 4.74
CA LEU A 140 -12.12 5.72 4.26
C LEU A 140 -12.85 6.79 5.07
N HIS A 141 -12.71 6.78 6.39
CA HIS A 141 -13.31 7.76 7.27
C HIS A 141 -12.79 9.18 7.00
N ASP A 142 -11.48 9.38 7.03
CA ASP A 142 -10.87 10.72 6.97
C ASP A 142 -10.88 11.33 5.55
N TRP A 143 -10.78 10.50 4.50
CA TRP A 143 -10.51 10.98 3.15
C TRP A 143 -11.64 10.74 2.15
N LEU A 144 -12.48 9.73 2.37
CA LEU A 144 -13.50 9.31 1.40
C LEU A 144 -14.94 9.40 1.94
N SER A 145 -15.14 9.41 3.25
CA SER A 145 -16.47 9.58 3.83
C SER A 145 -17.03 10.96 3.53
N PRO A 146 -18.30 11.07 3.08
CA PRO A 146 -18.95 12.36 2.87
C PRO A 146 -18.97 13.26 4.12
N ALA A 147 -18.99 12.67 5.32
CA ALA A 147 -19.06 13.40 6.59
C ALA A 147 -17.73 14.08 6.97
N THR A 148 -16.59 13.52 6.54
CA THR A 148 -15.25 14.01 6.91
C THR A 148 -14.42 14.47 5.71
N ARG A 149 -15.01 14.44 4.51
CA ARG A 149 -14.36 14.69 3.22
C ARG A 149 -13.67 16.05 3.09
N PHE A 150 -13.84 16.97 4.02
CA PHE A 150 -13.19 18.28 3.95
C PHE A 150 -11.65 18.20 3.95
N HIS A 151 -11.04 17.17 4.52
CA HIS A 151 -9.60 16.93 4.37
C HIS A 151 -9.21 16.74 2.91
N ALA A 152 -10.00 15.94 2.17
CA ALA A 152 -9.77 15.68 0.76
C ALA A 152 -9.87 16.97 -0.08
N ILE A 153 -10.90 17.79 0.14
CA ILE A 153 -11.12 19.03 -0.61
C ILE A 153 -9.94 19.98 -0.46
N ASN A 154 -9.46 20.18 0.76
CA ASN A 154 -8.36 21.10 1.05
C ASN A 154 -6.99 20.57 0.63
N SER A 155 -6.85 19.29 0.38
CA SER A 155 -5.57 18.62 0.14
C SER A 155 -5.44 17.98 -1.26
N MET A 156 -6.40 18.21 -2.17
CA MET A 156 -6.41 17.58 -3.49
C MET A 156 -5.19 17.94 -4.36
N GLY A 157 -4.51 19.04 -4.08
CA GLY A 157 -3.24 19.43 -4.71
C GLY A 157 -2.00 18.96 -3.95
N HIS A 158 -2.16 18.16 -2.90
CA HIS A 158 -1.07 17.74 -2.02
C HIS A 158 -0.82 16.23 -2.06
N ASN A 159 0.42 15.79 -1.82
CA ASN A 159 0.82 14.39 -1.79
C ASN A 159 -0.04 13.52 -0.84
N TYR A 160 -0.43 14.10 0.27
CA TYR A 160 -1.24 13.38 1.27
C TYR A 160 -2.48 12.78 0.63
N TRP A 161 -3.15 13.56 -0.21
CA TRP A 161 -4.34 13.10 -0.90
C TRP A 161 -4.05 11.93 -1.83
N ALA A 162 -3.06 12.09 -2.72
CA ALA A 162 -2.69 11.05 -3.68
C ALA A 162 -2.23 9.76 -2.95
N SER A 163 -1.34 9.90 -1.94
CA SER A 163 -0.82 8.75 -1.19
C SER A 163 -1.93 8.02 -0.42
N CYS A 164 -2.76 8.76 0.34
CA CYS A 164 -3.80 8.15 1.15
C CYS A 164 -4.82 7.41 0.28
N ILE A 165 -5.25 8.00 -0.83
CA ILE A 165 -6.24 7.39 -1.71
C ILE A 165 -5.66 6.20 -2.49
N ALA A 166 -4.51 6.38 -3.16
CA ALA A 166 -3.93 5.33 -4.01
C ALA A 166 -3.53 4.09 -3.20
N MET A 167 -2.80 4.28 -2.10
CA MET A 167 -2.33 3.16 -1.27
C MET A 167 -3.48 2.42 -0.57
N THR A 168 -4.57 3.13 -0.25
CA THR A 168 -5.78 2.48 0.27
C THR A 168 -6.51 1.70 -0.81
N GLY A 169 -6.51 2.19 -2.05
CA GLY A 169 -7.05 1.44 -3.19
C GLY A 169 -6.32 0.12 -3.41
N ILE A 170 -4.99 0.12 -3.33
CA ILE A 170 -4.16 -1.08 -3.40
C ILE A 170 -4.52 -2.07 -2.27
N ALA A 171 -4.68 -1.56 -1.04
CA ALA A 171 -5.07 -2.40 0.09
C ALA A 171 -6.49 -2.97 -0.05
N ALA A 172 -7.44 -2.19 -0.54
CA ALA A 172 -8.79 -2.65 -0.82
C ALA A 172 -8.81 -3.76 -1.88
N MET A 173 -8.01 -3.63 -2.94
CA MET A 173 -7.85 -4.68 -3.94
C MET A 173 -7.27 -5.96 -3.30
N ALA A 174 -6.23 -5.84 -2.49
CA ALA A 174 -5.60 -6.99 -1.84
C ALA A 174 -6.59 -7.83 -1.02
N VAL A 175 -7.49 -7.19 -0.28
CA VAL A 175 -8.43 -7.87 0.64
C VAL A 175 -9.78 -8.21 0.02
N SER A 176 -9.99 -7.93 -1.27
CA SER A 176 -11.31 -8.03 -1.92
C SER A 176 -11.88 -9.45 -2.04
N ASN A 177 -11.03 -10.47 -1.91
CA ASN A 177 -11.48 -11.85 -1.89
C ASN A 177 -12.09 -12.25 -0.52
N GLU A 178 -11.66 -11.62 0.57
CA GLU A 178 -12.06 -11.91 1.95
C GLU A 178 -13.12 -10.95 2.48
N ILE A 179 -13.16 -9.71 1.96
CA ILE A 179 -14.07 -8.66 2.41
C ILE A 179 -14.90 -8.17 1.22
N PRO A 180 -16.16 -8.62 1.06
CA PRO A 180 -17.02 -8.25 -0.08
C PRO A 180 -17.23 -6.73 -0.23
N GLU A 181 -17.27 -6.00 0.87
CA GLU A 181 -17.43 -4.54 0.91
C GLU A 181 -16.27 -3.80 0.24
N ALA A 182 -15.13 -4.45 0.07
CA ALA A 182 -13.97 -3.87 -0.63
C ALA A 182 -14.29 -3.43 -2.07
N ALA A 183 -15.28 -4.05 -2.72
CA ALA A 183 -15.74 -3.64 -4.04
C ALA A 183 -16.28 -2.19 -4.04
N GLU A 184 -16.99 -1.79 -3.00
CA GLU A 184 -17.48 -0.42 -2.82
C GLU A 184 -16.32 0.55 -2.56
N TRP A 185 -15.35 0.17 -1.73
CA TRP A 185 -14.19 0.99 -1.44
C TRP A 185 -13.31 1.23 -2.66
N ILE A 186 -13.13 0.20 -3.48
CA ILE A 186 -12.41 0.30 -4.76
C ILE A 186 -13.12 1.30 -5.68
N ASP A 187 -14.46 1.27 -5.76
CA ASP A 187 -15.20 2.22 -6.56
C ASP A 187 -15.12 3.65 -6.02
N MET A 188 -15.14 3.84 -4.70
CA MET A 188 -14.90 5.14 -4.06
C MET A 188 -13.52 5.69 -4.41
N VAL A 189 -12.46 4.86 -4.30
CA VAL A 189 -11.09 5.25 -4.66
C VAL A 189 -10.99 5.58 -6.15
N ARG A 190 -11.59 4.77 -7.02
CA ARG A 190 -11.59 5.02 -8.47
C ARG A 190 -12.22 6.37 -8.81
N ARG A 191 -13.36 6.70 -8.22
CA ARG A 191 -14.02 8.01 -8.40
C ARG A 191 -13.14 9.14 -7.89
N ALA A 192 -12.61 9.01 -6.70
CA ALA A 192 -11.71 10.00 -6.10
C ALA A 192 -10.45 10.22 -6.95
N THR A 193 -9.84 9.16 -7.49
CA THR A 193 -8.69 9.25 -8.38
C THR A 193 -9.05 9.96 -9.70
N THR A 194 -10.24 9.71 -10.24
CA THR A 194 -10.72 10.43 -11.43
C THR A 194 -10.89 11.92 -11.16
N ASP A 195 -11.47 12.30 -10.02
CA ASP A 195 -11.62 13.71 -9.62
C ASP A 195 -10.25 14.38 -9.47
N TRP A 196 -9.29 13.70 -8.85
CA TRP A 196 -7.93 14.18 -8.71
C TRP A 196 -7.22 14.35 -10.05
N ALA A 197 -7.34 13.39 -10.96
CA ALA A 197 -6.75 13.47 -12.30
C ALA A 197 -7.31 14.64 -13.10
N ASN A 198 -8.63 14.87 -13.01
CA ASN A 198 -9.28 16.01 -13.65
C ASN A 198 -8.79 17.35 -13.06
N PHE A 199 -8.63 17.44 -11.75
CA PHE A 199 -8.11 18.60 -11.06
C PHE A 199 -6.66 18.90 -11.50
N GLN A 200 -5.77 17.91 -11.48
CA GLN A 200 -4.39 18.05 -11.94
C GLN A 200 -4.31 18.43 -13.41
N GLY A 201 -5.11 17.79 -14.26
CA GLY A 201 -5.17 18.09 -15.69
C GLY A 201 -5.58 19.54 -15.96
N ALA A 202 -6.56 20.07 -15.25
CA ALA A 202 -6.99 21.47 -15.36
C ALA A 202 -5.87 22.45 -14.95
N ILE A 203 -5.12 22.15 -13.88
CA ILE A 203 -3.98 22.97 -13.45
C ILE A 203 -2.88 22.96 -14.50
N LEU A 204 -2.49 21.80 -15.01
CA LEU A 204 -1.42 21.65 -16.01
C LEU A 204 -1.76 22.35 -17.33
N GLN A 205 -3.01 22.30 -17.75
CA GLN A 205 -3.45 22.98 -18.97
C GLN A 205 -3.42 24.51 -18.85
N ASN A 206 -3.77 25.04 -17.69
CA ASN A 206 -3.93 26.48 -17.50
C ASN A 206 -2.63 27.20 -17.08
N LYS A 207 -1.67 26.50 -16.47
CA LYS A 207 -0.41 27.10 -15.98
C LYS A 207 0.79 26.15 -16.08
N PRO A 208 1.20 25.71 -17.27
CA PRO A 208 2.26 24.71 -17.38
C PRO A 208 3.64 25.21 -16.93
N ALA A 209 3.87 26.51 -16.92
CA ALA A 209 5.19 27.08 -16.61
C ALA A 209 5.37 27.52 -15.15
N THR A 210 4.32 27.54 -14.35
CA THR A 210 4.35 28.04 -12.96
C THR A 210 3.96 26.97 -11.95
N PHE A 211 4.08 25.73 -12.34
CA PHE A 211 3.83 24.63 -11.44
C PHE A 211 4.97 24.56 -10.43
N ASP A 212 4.78 25.30 -9.42
CA ASP A 212 5.66 25.44 -8.31
C ASP A 212 5.20 24.45 -7.28
N ASN A 213 5.85 23.31 -7.21
CA ASN A 213 5.84 22.52 -6.03
C ASN A 213 5.22 21.12 -6.04
N GLY A 214 4.88 20.74 -4.85
CA GLY A 214 4.42 19.50 -4.36
C GLY A 214 3.45 18.76 -5.26
N ALA A 215 2.43 19.39 -5.80
CA ALA A 215 1.42 18.74 -6.62
C ALA A 215 1.98 18.10 -7.91
N TYR A 216 2.95 18.74 -8.57
CA TYR A 216 3.62 18.15 -9.72
C TYR A 216 4.58 17.02 -9.31
N TYR A 217 5.41 17.29 -8.34
CA TYR A 217 6.36 16.31 -7.80
C TYR A 217 5.65 15.04 -7.37
N GLU A 218 4.50 15.17 -6.80
CA GLU A 218 3.73 14.09 -6.24
C GLU A 218 2.85 13.38 -7.24
N SER A 219 2.28 14.07 -8.21
CA SER A 219 1.57 13.42 -9.31
C SER A 219 2.51 12.50 -10.11
N VAL A 220 3.79 12.88 -10.26
CA VAL A 220 4.80 12.06 -10.95
C VAL A 220 5.35 10.93 -10.05
N SER A 221 5.37 11.13 -8.74
CA SER A 221 5.95 10.15 -7.81
C SER A 221 4.97 9.05 -7.40
N TYR A 222 3.66 9.28 -7.48
CA TYR A 222 2.62 8.37 -7.00
C TYR A 222 1.64 7.93 -8.08
N ALA A 223 1.78 8.42 -9.31
CA ALA A 223 1.02 7.97 -10.45
C ALA A 223 1.63 6.73 -11.11
#